data_23e38ada46e4fe0457683833d746ce32
#
_entry.id   23e38ada46e4fe0457683833d746ce32
#
_cell.length_a   1.000
_cell.length_b   1.000
_cell.length_c   1.000
_cell.angle_alpha   90.00
_cell.angle_beta   90.00
_cell.angle_gamma   90.00
#
_symmetry.space_group_name_H-M   'P 1'
#
loop_
_entity.id
_entity.type
_entity.pdbx_description
1 polymer ?
#
loop_
_entity_poly.entity_id
_entity_poly.type
_entity_poly.pdbx_seq_one_letter_code
_entity_poly.pdbx_strand_id
1 'polypeptide(L)'
;MINAEEFSRAGDKYIGRTYSEMDCQKFYENATRDAGLSMDLAGSNAWYRKFIETGWVGSPEECKKTFGSIPKGATLFIHAYDGKEPEKYKKDGLGNASHIGINTGRTGAEMTRETGRTDMNFGDGAIHSSSSRGHVCTSKFKGSTISGGGWNTIGLSRLFDYGEKINRILAGGSDPEPPWDDDPGGDEVKTPEKAVVDVPNGTTVNMRSKASTSSPLVERVPHGEEVTVLKKETDWSRCSWKKWTGWIMNVYLVFEPEEDDDPIDGDDFPDYPDDDDVEPGELITIRINAEDAVKLLTVMDLIEDQIVKQIGRG
;
A
#
# COMPACT_ATOMS: atom_id res chain seq x y z
N MET A 1 19.97 -14.30 -8.03
CA MET A 1 19.39 -12.96 -7.75
C MET A 1 20.37 -11.91 -8.21
N ILE A 2 19.90 -10.81 -8.78
CA ILE A 2 20.70 -9.65 -9.15
C ILE A 2 20.94 -8.81 -7.91
N ASN A 3 22.17 -8.31 -7.69
CA ASN A 3 22.43 -7.30 -6.68
C ASN A 3 21.68 -5.99 -7.04
N ALA A 4 20.76 -5.55 -6.20
CA ALA A 4 19.91 -4.40 -6.50
C ALA A 4 20.69 -3.07 -6.50
N GLU A 5 21.77 -2.95 -5.72
CA GLU A 5 22.65 -1.76 -5.75
C GLU A 5 23.44 -1.69 -7.05
N GLU A 6 23.98 -2.81 -7.54
CA GLU A 6 24.64 -2.86 -8.87
C GLU A 6 23.63 -2.55 -9.98
N PHE A 7 22.40 -3.12 -9.88
CA PHE A 7 21.33 -2.81 -10.83
C PHE A 7 20.96 -1.33 -10.83
N SER A 8 21.00 -0.63 -9.68
CA SER A 8 20.75 0.80 -9.61
C SER A 8 21.70 1.65 -10.46
N ARG A 9 22.84 1.09 -10.84
CA ARG A 9 23.89 1.72 -11.67
C ARG A 9 23.92 1.19 -13.10
N ALA A 10 23.30 0.05 -13.38
CA ALA A 10 23.35 -0.60 -14.68
C ALA A 10 22.81 0.27 -15.83
N GLY A 11 21.93 1.21 -15.51
CA GLY A 11 21.40 2.17 -16.48
C GLY A 11 22.34 3.30 -16.89
N ASP A 12 23.39 3.59 -16.12
CA ASP A 12 24.23 4.80 -16.28
C ASP A 12 24.91 4.88 -17.65
N LYS A 13 25.37 3.75 -18.15
CA LYS A 13 26.04 3.67 -19.46
C LYS A 13 25.13 3.96 -20.66
N TYR A 14 23.82 3.96 -20.43
CA TYR A 14 22.84 4.24 -21.48
C TYR A 14 22.38 5.69 -21.52
N ILE A 15 22.79 6.51 -20.55
CA ILE A 15 22.41 7.93 -20.48
C ILE A 15 22.77 8.64 -21.78
N GLY A 16 21.77 9.34 -22.35
CA GLY A 16 21.90 10.04 -23.63
C GLY A 16 21.57 9.20 -24.87
N ARG A 17 21.38 7.87 -24.75
CA ARG A 17 20.87 7.06 -25.87
C ARG A 17 19.48 7.56 -26.26
N THR A 18 19.24 7.70 -27.57
CA THR A 18 17.96 8.22 -28.05
C THR A 18 16.80 7.28 -27.73
N TYR A 19 15.59 7.82 -27.57
CA TYR A 19 14.39 7.03 -27.30
C TYR A 19 14.06 6.05 -28.45
N SER A 20 14.34 6.42 -29.70
CA SER A 20 14.15 5.56 -30.86
C SER A 20 15.07 4.33 -30.88
N GLU A 21 16.28 4.46 -30.33
CA GLU A 21 17.20 3.33 -30.16
C GLU A 21 16.86 2.49 -28.95
N MET A 22 16.34 3.13 -27.91
CA MET A 22 16.15 2.55 -26.57
C MET A 22 14.93 3.19 -25.88
N ASP A 23 13.76 2.66 -26.12
CA ASP A 23 12.54 3.04 -25.38
C ASP A 23 12.63 2.59 -23.90
N CYS A 24 11.61 2.88 -23.11
CA CYS A 24 11.61 2.57 -21.67
C CYS A 24 11.72 1.06 -21.38
N GLN A 25 11.09 0.22 -22.21
CA GLN A 25 11.18 -1.24 -22.09
C GLN A 25 12.60 -1.72 -22.39
N LYS A 26 13.12 -1.38 -23.55
CA LYS A 26 14.44 -1.82 -24.00
C LYS A 26 15.56 -1.31 -23.09
N PHE A 27 15.43 -0.08 -22.55
CA PHE A 27 16.31 0.43 -21.52
C PHE A 27 16.32 -0.48 -20.29
N TYR A 28 15.14 -0.78 -19.75
CA TYR A 28 15.01 -1.58 -18.54
C TYR A 28 15.53 -3.01 -18.76
N GLU A 29 15.18 -3.64 -19.86
CA GLU A 29 15.66 -4.99 -20.22
C GLU A 29 17.19 -5.05 -20.42
N ASN A 30 17.76 -4.05 -21.04
CA ASN A 30 19.22 -3.97 -21.17
C ASN A 30 19.90 -3.78 -19.81
N ALA A 31 19.38 -2.91 -18.94
CA ALA A 31 19.89 -2.71 -17.60
C ALA A 31 19.79 -4.00 -16.75
N THR A 32 18.69 -4.74 -16.84
CA THR A 32 18.55 -6.04 -16.15
C THR A 32 19.49 -7.09 -16.69
N ARG A 33 19.69 -7.15 -18.01
CA ARG A 33 20.63 -8.07 -18.67
C ARG A 33 22.06 -7.80 -18.26
N ASP A 34 22.47 -6.54 -18.19
CA ASP A 34 23.81 -6.13 -17.74
C ASP A 34 24.07 -6.47 -16.27
N ALA A 35 23.02 -6.44 -15.46
CA ALA A 35 23.07 -6.86 -14.06
C ALA A 35 22.94 -8.38 -13.87
N GLY A 36 22.89 -9.16 -14.96
CA GLY A 36 22.90 -10.62 -14.92
C GLY A 36 21.53 -11.31 -14.99
N LEU A 37 20.44 -10.59 -15.30
CA LEU A 37 19.11 -11.16 -15.54
C LEU A 37 18.73 -11.06 -17.02
N SER A 38 18.81 -12.17 -17.72
CA SER A 38 18.34 -12.26 -19.11
C SER A 38 16.86 -12.59 -19.13
N MET A 39 16.01 -11.57 -19.24
CA MET A 39 14.56 -11.72 -19.33
C MET A 39 14.01 -10.64 -20.25
N ASP A 40 13.33 -11.04 -21.32
CA ASP A 40 12.69 -10.16 -22.29
C ASP A 40 11.16 -10.26 -22.09
N LEU A 41 10.58 -9.19 -21.54
CA LEU A 41 9.14 -9.09 -21.33
C LEU A 41 8.55 -8.01 -22.24
N ALA A 42 7.34 -8.25 -22.73
CA ALA A 42 6.71 -7.35 -23.71
C ALA A 42 6.12 -6.08 -23.05
N GLY A 43 6.98 -5.16 -22.63
CA GLY A 43 6.61 -3.83 -22.14
C GLY A 43 6.52 -3.69 -20.62
N SER A 44 6.42 -2.44 -20.18
CA SER A 44 6.29 -2.06 -18.76
C SER A 44 5.11 -2.75 -18.06
N ASN A 45 4.02 -2.98 -18.77
CA ASN A 45 2.87 -3.74 -18.27
C ASN A 45 3.20 -5.20 -17.95
N ALA A 46 4.04 -5.85 -18.76
CA ALA A 46 4.47 -7.23 -18.49
C ALA A 46 5.43 -7.29 -17.29
N TRP A 47 6.34 -6.34 -17.19
CA TRP A 47 7.21 -6.19 -16.02
C TRP A 47 6.42 -5.94 -14.74
N TYR A 48 5.42 -5.06 -14.78
CA TYR A 48 4.55 -4.78 -13.64
C TYR A 48 3.90 -6.06 -13.09
N ARG A 49 3.33 -6.89 -13.99
CA ARG A 49 2.71 -8.17 -13.64
C ARG A 49 3.73 -9.17 -13.11
N LYS A 50 4.93 -9.18 -13.70
CA LYS A 50 6.02 -10.02 -13.20
C LYS A 50 6.42 -9.67 -11.76
N PHE A 51 6.42 -8.39 -11.40
CA PHE A 51 6.69 -7.96 -10.03
C PHE A 51 5.57 -8.36 -9.07
N ILE A 52 4.31 -8.33 -9.50
CA ILE A 52 3.17 -8.86 -8.70
C ILE A 52 3.35 -10.37 -8.47
N GLU A 53 3.72 -11.13 -9.50
CA GLU A 53 3.93 -12.58 -9.41
C GLU A 53 5.12 -12.95 -8.51
N THR A 54 6.23 -12.23 -8.62
CA THR A 54 7.51 -12.62 -8.02
C THR A 54 7.90 -11.84 -6.77
N GLY A 55 7.05 -10.92 -6.30
CA GLY A 55 7.43 -10.09 -5.18
C GLY A 55 6.31 -9.19 -4.67
N TRP A 56 6.57 -7.88 -4.68
CA TRP A 56 5.70 -6.87 -4.10
C TRP A 56 5.57 -5.65 -5.02
N VAL A 57 4.36 -5.09 -5.09
CA VAL A 57 4.06 -3.85 -5.79
C VAL A 57 3.14 -2.99 -4.92
N GLY A 58 3.43 -1.69 -4.80
CA GLY A 58 2.62 -0.75 -4.03
C GLY A 58 3.12 0.69 -4.20
N SER A 59 2.50 1.64 -3.50
CA SER A 59 2.92 3.05 -3.49
C SER A 59 4.29 3.24 -2.81
N PRO A 60 4.98 4.37 -3.04
CA PRO A 60 6.19 4.71 -2.30
C PRO A 60 6.01 4.72 -0.78
N GLU A 61 4.87 5.20 -0.30
CA GLU A 61 4.50 5.26 1.10
C GLU A 61 4.32 3.85 1.70
N GLU A 62 3.58 2.99 1.00
CA GLU A 62 3.42 1.58 1.38
C GLU A 62 4.75 0.83 1.38
N CYS A 63 5.64 1.11 0.42
CA CYS A 63 6.97 0.52 0.39
C CYS A 63 7.77 0.87 1.64
N LYS A 64 7.77 2.15 2.04
CA LYS A 64 8.44 2.59 3.27
C LYS A 64 7.83 1.95 4.52
N LYS A 65 6.50 1.89 4.60
CA LYS A 65 5.79 1.25 5.72
C LYS A 65 6.16 -0.23 5.83
N THR A 66 6.21 -0.94 4.70
CA THR A 66 6.43 -2.41 4.68
C THR A 66 7.90 -2.79 4.87
N PHE A 67 8.84 -2.04 4.28
CA PHE A 67 10.26 -2.41 4.20
C PHE A 67 11.17 -1.45 4.96
N GLY A 68 10.63 -0.37 5.54
CA GLY A 68 11.37 0.68 6.23
C GLY A 68 11.96 1.74 5.29
N SER A 69 12.18 1.42 4.03
CA SER A 69 12.74 2.34 3.03
C SER A 69 12.39 1.88 1.61
N ILE A 70 12.65 2.73 0.61
CA ILE A 70 12.65 2.33 -0.80
C ILE A 70 14.10 2.03 -1.18
N PRO A 71 14.45 0.77 -1.48
CA PRO A 71 15.83 0.41 -1.73
C PRO A 71 16.32 0.95 -3.07
N LYS A 72 17.65 1.16 -3.20
CA LYS A 72 18.30 1.33 -4.49
C LYS A 72 18.01 0.12 -5.38
N GLY A 73 17.86 0.33 -6.68
CA GLY A 73 17.50 -0.74 -7.60
C GLY A 73 16.02 -1.16 -7.56
N ALA A 74 15.19 -0.54 -6.72
CA ALA A 74 13.75 -0.72 -6.82
C ALA A 74 13.25 -0.30 -8.20
N THR A 75 12.32 -1.05 -8.76
CA THR A 75 11.69 -0.69 -10.03
C THR A 75 10.61 0.34 -9.80
N LEU A 76 10.60 1.36 -10.63
CA LEU A 76 9.62 2.44 -10.59
C LEU A 76 8.64 2.29 -11.75
N PHE A 77 7.35 2.48 -11.47
CA PHE A 77 6.30 2.51 -12.49
C PHE A 77 5.50 3.80 -12.41
N ILE A 78 5.00 4.24 -13.57
CA ILE A 78 3.86 5.14 -13.68
C ILE A 78 2.66 4.26 -13.98
N HIS A 79 1.77 4.13 -13.01
CA HIS A 79 0.64 3.21 -13.05
C HIS A 79 -0.69 3.94 -12.85
N ALA A 80 -1.72 3.51 -13.59
CA ALA A 80 -3.09 4.02 -13.47
C ALA A 80 -4.13 2.96 -13.84
N TYR A 81 -5.35 3.14 -13.37
CA TYR A 81 -6.53 2.37 -13.80
C TYR A 81 -7.29 3.20 -14.86
N ASP A 82 -6.63 3.48 -15.98
CA ASP A 82 -7.12 4.36 -17.06
C ASP A 82 -7.69 3.60 -18.28
N GLY A 83 -7.67 2.25 -18.23
CA GLY A 83 -8.16 1.38 -19.31
C GLY A 83 -7.29 1.38 -20.56
N LYS A 84 -6.06 1.95 -20.49
CA LYS A 84 -5.14 2.04 -21.64
C LYS A 84 -4.09 0.92 -21.67
N GLU A 85 -4.18 -0.04 -20.76
CA GLU A 85 -3.35 -1.23 -20.82
C GLU A 85 -3.59 -2.01 -22.13
N PRO A 86 -2.58 -2.73 -22.63
CA PRO A 86 -2.72 -3.61 -23.79
C PRO A 86 -3.91 -4.57 -23.66
N GLU A 87 -4.60 -4.84 -24.76
CA GLU A 87 -5.85 -5.64 -24.80
C GLU A 87 -5.76 -6.95 -24.03
N LYS A 88 -4.60 -7.64 -24.13
CA LYS A 88 -4.35 -8.91 -23.43
C LYS A 88 -4.38 -8.80 -21.89
N TYR A 89 -4.29 -7.58 -21.34
CA TYR A 89 -4.26 -7.31 -19.91
C TYR A 89 -5.54 -6.67 -19.35
N LYS A 90 -6.47 -6.23 -20.21
CA LYS A 90 -7.71 -5.55 -19.76
C LYS A 90 -8.59 -6.36 -18.82
N LYS A 91 -8.49 -7.69 -18.88
CA LYS A 91 -9.34 -8.58 -18.08
C LYS A 91 -8.74 -8.98 -16.73
N ASP A 92 -7.49 -8.63 -16.46
CA ASP A 92 -6.82 -9.02 -15.22
C ASP A 92 -7.04 -8.03 -14.07
N GLY A 93 -7.61 -6.85 -14.35
CA GLY A 93 -7.93 -5.83 -13.34
C GLY A 93 -6.70 -5.16 -12.71
N LEU A 94 -5.51 -5.36 -13.27
CA LEU A 94 -4.26 -4.86 -12.71
C LEU A 94 -3.87 -3.47 -13.22
N GLY A 95 -4.68 -2.88 -14.13
CA GLY A 95 -4.46 -1.54 -14.67
C GLY A 95 -3.27 -1.44 -15.62
N ASN A 96 -2.89 -0.21 -15.91
CA ASN A 96 -1.90 0.16 -16.92
C ASN A 96 -0.61 0.69 -16.29
N ALA A 97 0.48 -0.05 -16.37
CA ALA A 97 1.82 0.44 -16.08
C ALA A 97 2.42 1.04 -17.37
N SER A 98 2.17 2.32 -17.59
CA SER A 98 2.50 3.01 -18.83
C SER A 98 4.00 3.32 -18.99
N HIS A 99 4.76 3.27 -17.90
CA HIS A 99 6.20 3.59 -17.89
C HIS A 99 6.95 2.81 -16.83
N ILE A 100 8.27 2.61 -17.07
CA ILE A 100 9.16 1.87 -16.19
C ILE A 100 10.51 2.56 -16.08
N GLY A 101 11.12 2.51 -14.89
CA GLY A 101 12.44 3.05 -14.58
C GLY A 101 13.07 2.38 -13.37
N ILE A 102 14.23 2.85 -12.96
CA ILE A 102 15.03 2.29 -11.87
C ILE A 102 15.27 3.38 -10.82
N ASN A 103 14.99 3.07 -9.55
CA ASN A 103 15.41 3.92 -8.43
C ASN A 103 16.94 3.85 -8.27
N THR A 104 17.61 4.94 -8.54
CA THR A 104 19.08 5.02 -8.36
C THR A 104 19.45 5.24 -6.89
N GLY A 105 18.55 5.84 -6.11
CA GLY A 105 18.84 6.28 -4.74
C GLY A 105 19.93 7.34 -4.67
N ARG A 106 20.26 8.00 -5.80
CA ARG A 106 21.32 9.01 -5.92
C ARG A 106 20.73 10.37 -6.28
N THR A 107 21.36 11.43 -5.79
CA THR A 107 21.09 12.80 -6.21
C THR A 107 21.71 13.07 -7.59
N GLY A 108 21.24 14.10 -8.29
CA GLY A 108 21.84 14.53 -9.56
C GLY A 108 23.31 14.91 -9.43
N ALA A 109 23.70 15.51 -8.29
CA ALA A 109 25.11 15.85 -8.01
C ALA A 109 25.98 14.59 -7.86
N GLU A 110 25.48 13.55 -7.18
CA GLU A 110 26.17 12.25 -7.09
C GLU A 110 26.29 11.59 -8.45
N MET A 111 25.22 11.60 -9.25
CA MET A 111 25.23 11.07 -10.61
C MET A 111 26.28 11.78 -11.48
N THR A 112 26.35 13.12 -11.44
CA THR A 112 27.37 13.90 -12.15
C THR A 112 28.77 13.50 -11.74
N ARG A 113 29.01 13.39 -10.43
CA ARG A 113 30.34 13.03 -9.89
C ARG A 113 30.73 11.60 -10.29
N GLU A 114 29.82 10.64 -10.21
CA GLU A 114 30.10 9.23 -10.46
C GLU A 114 30.23 8.90 -11.94
N THR A 115 29.44 9.55 -12.81
CA THR A 115 29.48 9.33 -14.27
C THR A 115 30.53 10.20 -14.97
N GLY A 116 31.03 11.26 -14.32
CA GLY A 116 31.90 12.27 -14.92
C GLY A 116 31.21 13.13 -15.98
N ARG A 117 29.88 13.02 -16.14
CA ARG A 117 29.08 13.72 -17.16
C ARG A 117 28.66 15.08 -16.64
N THR A 118 29.26 16.15 -17.14
CA THR A 118 28.91 17.55 -16.84
C THR A 118 28.02 18.19 -17.94
N ASP A 119 27.87 17.49 -19.03
CA ASP A 119 27.08 17.88 -20.22
C ASP A 119 25.57 17.67 -20.04
N MET A 120 25.15 17.06 -18.94
CA MET A 120 23.75 16.73 -18.66
C MET A 120 23.31 17.24 -17.28
N ASN A 121 22.06 17.67 -17.21
CA ASN A 121 21.43 18.01 -15.94
C ASN A 121 20.72 16.77 -15.38
N PHE A 122 21.29 16.15 -14.35
CA PHE A 122 20.74 14.97 -13.72
C PHE A 122 19.66 15.32 -12.69
N GLY A 123 18.50 14.68 -12.82
CA GLY A 123 17.48 14.68 -11.78
C GLY A 123 17.76 13.66 -10.69
N ASP A 124 17.21 13.88 -9.51
CA ASP A 124 17.40 13.02 -8.34
C ASP A 124 16.53 11.77 -8.41
N GLY A 125 17.08 10.62 -8.20
CA GLY A 125 16.40 9.41 -7.75
C GLY A 125 15.97 8.42 -8.83
N ALA A 126 15.59 8.80 -10.04
CA ALA A 126 15.14 7.87 -11.09
C ALA A 126 15.96 7.95 -12.37
N ILE A 127 16.24 6.80 -12.99
CA ILE A 127 16.79 6.71 -14.34
C ILE A 127 15.83 5.92 -15.24
N HIS A 128 15.59 6.43 -16.45
CA HIS A 128 14.67 5.83 -17.40
C HIS A 128 14.88 6.35 -18.82
N SER A 129 14.30 5.71 -19.83
CA SER A 129 14.22 6.29 -21.17
C SER A 129 12.92 7.08 -21.32
N SER A 130 13.03 8.37 -21.58
CA SER A 130 11.91 9.31 -21.63
C SER A 130 11.52 9.64 -23.06
N SER A 131 10.28 9.35 -23.45
CA SER A 131 9.74 9.75 -24.76
C SER A 131 9.64 11.27 -24.90
N SER A 132 9.26 11.98 -23.83
CA SER A 132 9.14 13.45 -23.86
C SER A 132 10.47 14.17 -23.94
N ARG A 133 11.57 13.57 -23.41
CA ARG A 133 12.92 14.10 -23.51
C ARG A 133 13.69 13.53 -24.71
N GLY A 134 13.18 12.48 -25.33
CA GLY A 134 13.77 11.84 -26.50
C GLY A 134 14.99 10.96 -26.23
N HIS A 135 15.35 10.70 -24.97
CA HIS A 135 16.54 9.93 -24.63
C HIS A 135 16.50 9.31 -23.21
N VAL A 136 17.45 8.44 -22.92
CA VAL A 136 17.71 7.93 -21.56
C VAL A 136 18.25 9.07 -20.69
N CYS A 137 17.53 9.35 -19.61
CA CYS A 137 17.82 10.45 -18.70
C CYS A 137 17.45 10.11 -17.26
N THR A 138 17.72 11.04 -16.37
CA THR A 138 17.27 10.96 -15.00
C THR A 138 16.09 11.91 -14.74
N SER A 139 15.25 11.56 -13.78
CA SER A 139 14.14 12.38 -13.34
C SER A 139 13.99 12.35 -11.82
N LYS A 140 13.24 13.33 -11.30
CA LYS A 140 13.07 13.47 -9.86
C LYS A 140 12.19 12.33 -9.31
N PHE A 141 12.71 11.63 -8.33
CA PHE A 141 11.96 10.70 -7.49
C PHE A 141 12.42 10.83 -6.04
N LYS A 142 11.58 11.42 -5.19
CA LYS A 142 11.90 11.66 -3.78
C LYS A 142 11.28 10.62 -2.83
N GLY A 143 10.86 9.48 -3.35
CA GLY A 143 10.26 8.43 -2.54
C GLY A 143 8.90 8.80 -1.96
N SER A 144 8.14 9.64 -2.65
CA SER A 144 6.75 9.96 -2.38
C SER A 144 5.97 10.01 -3.68
N THR A 145 4.66 9.75 -3.60
CA THR A 145 3.76 9.93 -4.74
C THR A 145 3.73 11.40 -5.13
N ILE A 146 4.07 11.69 -6.39
CA ILE A 146 4.06 13.05 -6.90
C ILE A 146 2.76 13.22 -7.70
N SER A 147 1.91 14.16 -7.26
CA SER A 147 0.75 14.57 -8.06
C SER A 147 1.23 15.16 -9.41
N GLY A 148 0.65 14.71 -10.51
CA GLY A 148 0.95 15.25 -11.83
C GLY A 148 1.84 14.37 -12.73
N GLY A 149 1.75 13.05 -12.64
CA GLY A 149 2.33 12.12 -13.61
C GLY A 149 3.75 11.67 -13.30
N GLY A 150 4.13 11.71 -12.02
CA GLY A 150 5.39 11.17 -11.52
C GLY A 150 5.32 9.67 -11.22
N TRP A 151 6.44 9.16 -10.75
CA TRP A 151 6.57 7.79 -10.28
C TRP A 151 5.65 7.57 -9.07
N ASN A 152 4.66 6.71 -9.20
CA ASN A 152 3.64 6.50 -8.17
C ASN A 152 3.57 5.05 -7.67
N THR A 153 4.36 4.15 -8.25
CA THR A 153 4.32 2.74 -7.91
C THR A 153 5.72 2.15 -7.88
N ILE A 154 6.02 1.38 -6.83
CA ILE A 154 7.27 0.68 -6.59
C ILE A 154 7.05 -0.81 -6.82
N GLY A 155 7.99 -1.45 -7.51
CA GLY A 155 8.08 -2.91 -7.60
C GLY A 155 9.35 -3.42 -6.95
N LEU A 156 9.20 -4.41 -6.08
CA LEU A 156 10.28 -5.21 -5.52
C LEU A 156 10.04 -6.68 -5.86
N SER A 157 11.06 -7.38 -6.37
CA SER A 157 10.92 -8.77 -6.81
C SER A 157 12.04 -9.63 -6.22
N ARG A 158 11.72 -10.88 -5.91
CA ARG A 158 12.70 -11.89 -5.48
C ARG A 158 13.75 -12.24 -6.54
N LEU A 159 13.67 -11.65 -7.72
CA LEU A 159 14.71 -11.72 -8.74
C LEU A 159 15.93 -10.85 -8.37
N PHE A 160 15.75 -9.90 -7.46
CA PHE A 160 16.77 -8.95 -7.01
C PHE A 160 17.10 -9.17 -5.52
N ASP A 161 18.34 -8.93 -5.19
CA ASP A 161 18.85 -8.94 -3.82
C ASP A 161 18.87 -7.50 -3.29
N TYR A 162 17.93 -7.17 -2.43
CA TYR A 162 17.81 -5.87 -1.74
C TYR A 162 18.41 -5.89 -0.32
N GLY A 163 19.13 -6.93 0.04
CA GLY A 163 19.62 -7.19 1.38
C GLY A 163 18.67 -8.05 2.23
N GLU A 164 19.22 -8.63 3.28
CA GLU A 164 18.61 -9.70 4.06
C GLU A 164 17.19 -9.38 4.54
N LYS A 165 16.99 -8.19 5.13
CA LYS A 165 15.70 -7.75 5.66
C LYS A 165 14.60 -7.75 4.59
N ILE A 166 14.84 -7.07 3.48
CA ILE A 166 13.84 -6.92 2.41
C ILE A 166 13.58 -8.27 1.75
N ASN A 167 14.63 -9.04 1.47
CA ASN A 167 14.51 -10.35 0.85
C ASN A 167 13.70 -11.33 1.70
N ARG A 168 13.86 -11.28 3.04
CA ARG A 168 13.08 -12.09 3.97
C ARG A 168 11.59 -11.73 3.90
N ILE A 169 11.26 -10.45 3.95
CA ILE A 169 9.87 -9.97 3.84
C ILE A 169 9.25 -10.38 2.48
N LEU A 170 10.00 -10.25 1.39
CA LEU A 170 9.57 -10.68 0.05
C LEU A 170 9.35 -12.20 -0.04
N ALA A 171 10.07 -12.99 0.76
CA ALA A 171 9.89 -14.43 0.85
C ALA A 171 8.71 -14.85 1.74
N GLY A 172 7.99 -13.90 2.34
CA GLY A 172 6.86 -14.15 3.24
C GLY A 172 7.27 -14.26 4.71
N GLY A 173 8.53 -13.94 5.05
CA GLY A 173 8.98 -13.82 6.45
C GLY A 173 8.50 -12.51 7.06
N SER A 174 8.20 -12.52 8.36
CA SER A 174 8.06 -11.29 9.14
C SER A 174 9.42 -10.61 9.31
N ASP A 175 9.40 -9.27 9.49
CA ASP A 175 10.59 -8.57 10.01
C ASP A 175 10.97 -9.23 11.35
N PRO A 176 12.24 -9.54 11.61
CA PRO A 176 12.61 -9.88 12.98
C PRO A 176 12.25 -8.65 13.82
N GLU A 177 11.42 -8.87 14.81
CA GLU A 177 11.21 -7.85 15.85
C GLU A 177 12.59 -7.37 16.32
N PRO A 178 12.78 -6.05 16.54
CA PRO A 178 14.02 -5.58 17.10
C PRO A 178 14.31 -6.41 18.37
N PRO A 179 15.57 -6.75 18.66
CA PRO A 179 15.88 -7.51 19.88
C PRO A 179 15.23 -6.77 21.04
N TRP A 180 14.26 -7.41 21.67
CA TRP A 180 13.58 -6.91 22.86
C TRP A 180 14.65 -6.69 23.92
N ASP A 181 14.75 -5.48 24.45
CA ASP A 181 15.28 -5.31 25.79
C ASP A 181 14.42 -6.21 26.69
N ASP A 182 15.05 -7.16 27.37
CA ASP A 182 14.42 -8.13 28.25
C ASP A 182 13.52 -7.41 29.27
N ASP A 183 12.24 -7.24 28.94
CA ASP A 183 11.19 -7.03 29.94
C ASP A 183 10.55 -8.39 30.19
N PRO A 184 10.73 -9.00 31.38
CA PRO A 184 10.12 -10.27 31.75
C PRO A 184 8.67 -10.08 32.17
N GLY A 185 7.83 -9.50 31.29
CA GLY A 185 6.39 -9.40 31.44
C GLY A 185 5.70 -10.50 30.61
N GLY A 186 5.12 -11.47 31.30
CA GLY A 186 4.57 -12.70 30.72
C GLY A 186 3.62 -12.47 29.52
N ASP A 187 3.89 -13.18 28.42
CA ASP A 187 2.99 -13.33 27.31
C ASP A 187 1.74 -14.11 27.73
N GLU A 188 0.66 -13.42 27.95
CA GLU A 188 -0.67 -14.01 27.81
C GLU A 188 -0.84 -14.43 26.35
N VAL A 189 -1.01 -15.72 26.10
CA VAL A 189 -1.42 -16.27 24.81
C VAL A 189 -2.83 -15.74 24.52
N LYS A 190 -2.92 -14.56 23.86
CA LYS A 190 -4.22 -14.02 23.45
C LYS A 190 -4.88 -15.01 22.51
N THR A 191 -6.05 -15.46 22.88
CA THR A 191 -6.94 -16.25 22.03
C THR A 191 -7.16 -15.47 20.74
N PRO A 192 -7.09 -16.10 19.54
CA PRO A 192 -7.27 -15.37 18.30
C PRO A 192 -8.66 -14.71 18.28
N GLU A 193 -8.66 -13.39 18.15
CA GLU A 193 -9.89 -12.58 18.09
C GLU A 193 -10.74 -13.00 16.89
N LYS A 194 -12.03 -13.11 17.06
CA LYS A 194 -12.99 -13.42 16.01
C LYS A 194 -13.76 -12.17 15.61
N ALA A 195 -14.16 -12.10 14.34
CA ALA A 195 -15.04 -11.06 13.84
C ALA A 195 -16.02 -11.64 12.84
N VAL A 196 -17.20 -11.04 12.77
CA VAL A 196 -18.24 -11.38 11.78
C VAL A 196 -18.23 -10.35 10.66
N VAL A 197 -18.28 -10.80 9.42
CA VAL A 197 -18.39 -9.91 8.27
C VAL A 197 -19.78 -9.28 8.20
N ASP A 198 -19.85 -7.96 8.33
CA ASP A 198 -21.07 -7.17 8.20
C ASP A 198 -20.98 -6.22 7.00
N VAL A 199 -21.79 -6.49 5.99
CA VAL A 199 -21.83 -5.68 4.76
C VAL A 199 -23.23 -5.07 4.64
N PRO A 200 -23.38 -3.74 4.56
CA PRO A 200 -24.66 -3.05 4.59
C PRO A 200 -25.71 -3.55 3.58
N ASN A 201 -25.30 -4.15 2.48
CA ASN A 201 -26.20 -4.69 1.44
C ASN A 201 -26.25 -6.23 1.42
N GLY A 202 -25.76 -6.90 2.46
CA GLY A 202 -25.90 -8.34 2.64
C GLY A 202 -25.25 -9.23 1.57
N THR A 203 -24.21 -8.75 0.88
CA THR A 203 -23.56 -9.51 -0.19
C THR A 203 -22.21 -10.09 0.25
N THR A 204 -21.11 -9.45 -0.13
CA THR A 204 -19.76 -9.93 0.16
C THR A 204 -18.82 -8.76 0.41
N VAL A 205 -17.81 -8.95 1.25
CA VAL A 205 -16.65 -8.04 1.36
C VAL A 205 -15.46 -8.58 0.58
N ASN A 206 -14.66 -7.69 0.04
CA ASN A 206 -13.41 -8.05 -0.63
C ASN A 206 -12.29 -8.29 0.40
N MET A 207 -11.82 -9.51 0.51
CA MET A 207 -10.56 -9.85 1.16
C MET A 207 -9.42 -9.58 0.18
N ARG A 208 -8.45 -8.77 0.56
CA ARG A 208 -7.38 -8.30 -0.31
C ARG A 208 -6.01 -8.78 0.14
N SER A 209 -5.05 -8.82 -0.77
CA SER A 209 -3.69 -9.27 -0.46
C SER A 209 -2.94 -8.34 0.49
N LYS A 210 -3.36 -7.07 0.63
CA LYS A 210 -2.80 -6.05 1.52
C LYS A 210 -3.90 -5.12 2.04
N ALA A 211 -3.57 -4.37 3.10
CA ALA A 211 -4.43 -3.34 3.71
C ALA A 211 -4.60 -2.11 2.79
N SER A 212 -5.19 -2.30 1.62
CA SER A 212 -5.43 -1.24 0.63
C SER A 212 -6.54 -1.62 -0.33
N THR A 213 -7.40 -0.67 -0.67
CA THR A 213 -8.49 -0.83 -1.65
C THR A 213 -7.99 -1.08 -3.07
N SER A 214 -6.76 -0.69 -3.37
CA SER A 214 -6.10 -0.91 -4.68
C SER A 214 -5.37 -2.25 -4.78
N SER A 215 -5.24 -2.99 -3.66
CA SER A 215 -4.52 -4.27 -3.68
C SER A 215 -5.37 -5.39 -4.33
N PRO A 216 -4.70 -6.41 -4.92
CA PRO A 216 -5.39 -7.53 -5.56
C PRO A 216 -6.41 -8.20 -4.65
N LEU A 217 -7.55 -8.58 -5.24
CA LEU A 217 -8.56 -9.40 -4.59
C LEU A 217 -7.99 -10.80 -4.33
N VAL A 218 -8.07 -11.27 -3.10
CA VAL A 218 -7.75 -12.65 -2.72
C VAL A 218 -9.00 -13.51 -2.82
N GLU A 219 -10.09 -13.05 -2.18
CA GLU A 219 -11.38 -13.74 -2.18
C GLU A 219 -12.49 -12.78 -1.79
N ARG A 220 -13.74 -13.18 -2.00
CA ARG A 220 -14.94 -12.48 -1.52
C ARG A 220 -15.56 -13.24 -0.36
N VAL A 221 -15.57 -12.63 0.81
CA VAL A 221 -16.13 -13.23 2.02
C VAL A 221 -17.60 -12.80 2.14
N PRO A 222 -18.54 -13.75 2.22
CA PRO A 222 -19.97 -13.42 2.36
C PRO A 222 -20.28 -12.66 3.66
N HIS A 223 -21.34 -11.84 3.62
CA HIS A 223 -21.93 -11.28 4.83
C HIS A 223 -22.36 -12.38 5.80
N GLY A 224 -22.13 -12.19 7.08
CA GLY A 224 -22.45 -13.14 8.15
C GLY A 224 -21.42 -14.23 8.38
N GLU A 225 -20.37 -14.34 7.55
CA GLU A 225 -19.29 -15.31 7.77
C GLU A 225 -18.34 -14.85 8.89
N GLU A 226 -17.99 -15.79 9.77
CA GLU A 226 -16.97 -15.59 10.80
C GLU A 226 -15.57 -15.67 10.21
N VAL A 227 -14.70 -14.74 10.58
CA VAL A 227 -13.30 -14.71 10.22
C VAL A 227 -12.44 -14.67 11.49
N THR A 228 -11.27 -15.31 11.44
CA THR A 228 -10.28 -15.21 12.52
C THR A 228 -9.38 -14.01 12.24
N VAL A 229 -9.29 -13.08 13.18
CA VAL A 229 -8.44 -11.89 13.10
C VAL A 229 -7.01 -12.27 13.53
N LEU A 230 -6.08 -12.19 12.59
CA LEU A 230 -4.66 -12.50 12.82
C LEU A 230 -3.85 -11.27 13.22
N LYS A 231 -4.31 -10.07 12.80
CA LYS A 231 -3.70 -8.78 13.10
C LYS A 231 -4.71 -7.68 12.87
N LYS A 232 -4.81 -6.74 13.80
CA LYS A 232 -5.68 -5.56 13.71
C LYS A 232 -4.83 -4.30 13.51
N GLU A 233 -5.17 -3.49 12.51
CA GLU A 233 -4.62 -2.16 12.26
C GLU A 233 -5.78 -1.14 12.29
N THR A 234 -5.48 0.15 12.18
CA THR A 234 -6.48 1.22 12.34
C THR A 234 -7.71 1.05 11.43
N ASP A 235 -7.50 0.79 10.14
CA ASP A 235 -8.59 0.72 9.15
C ASP A 235 -8.78 -0.69 8.56
N TRP A 236 -7.85 -1.60 8.79
CA TRP A 236 -7.79 -2.92 8.19
C TRP A 236 -7.42 -3.99 9.20
N SER A 237 -8.01 -5.17 9.07
CA SER A 237 -7.60 -6.38 9.78
C SER A 237 -7.13 -7.45 8.81
N ARG A 238 -6.02 -8.10 9.16
CA ARG A 238 -5.59 -9.32 8.48
C ARG A 238 -6.39 -10.47 9.04
N CYS A 239 -7.18 -11.10 8.19
CA CYS A 239 -8.08 -12.16 8.59
C CYS A 239 -7.77 -13.46 7.86
N SER A 240 -8.06 -14.59 8.50
CA SER A 240 -8.18 -15.88 7.82
C SER A 240 -9.64 -16.32 7.75
N TRP A 241 -10.01 -16.88 6.61
CA TRP A 241 -11.32 -17.44 6.32
C TRP A 241 -11.19 -18.67 5.45
N LYS A 242 -11.64 -19.82 5.94
CA LYS A 242 -11.44 -21.11 5.27
C LYS A 242 -9.93 -21.33 4.97
N LYS A 243 -9.55 -21.46 3.71
CA LYS A 243 -8.15 -21.62 3.26
C LYS A 243 -7.47 -20.29 2.87
N TRP A 244 -8.20 -19.17 2.95
CA TRP A 244 -7.74 -17.88 2.48
C TRP A 244 -7.28 -17.00 3.62
N THR A 245 -6.23 -16.24 3.38
CA THR A 245 -5.72 -15.21 4.30
C THR A 245 -5.53 -13.92 3.53
N GLY A 246 -6.04 -12.82 4.08
CA GLY A 246 -5.95 -11.51 3.46
C GLY A 246 -6.46 -10.41 4.37
N TRP A 247 -6.58 -9.21 3.84
CA TRP A 247 -6.96 -8.00 4.54
C TRP A 247 -8.40 -7.62 4.23
N ILE A 248 -9.17 -7.33 5.29
CA ILE A 248 -10.53 -6.82 5.22
C ILE A 248 -10.57 -5.47 5.95
N MET A 249 -11.32 -4.50 5.42
CA MET A 249 -11.52 -3.21 6.11
C MET A 249 -12.33 -3.40 7.38
N ASN A 250 -11.90 -2.77 8.47
CA ASN A 250 -12.56 -2.88 9.79
C ASN A 250 -14.01 -2.41 9.77
N VAL A 251 -14.38 -1.48 8.89
CA VAL A 251 -15.75 -1.01 8.71
C VAL A 251 -16.75 -2.12 8.30
N TYR A 252 -16.24 -3.24 7.80
CA TYR A 252 -17.03 -4.43 7.43
C TYR A 252 -16.87 -5.59 8.43
N LEU A 253 -16.30 -5.36 9.61
CA LEU A 253 -16.05 -6.36 10.62
C LEU A 253 -16.72 -5.95 11.94
N VAL A 254 -17.56 -6.79 12.46
CA VAL A 254 -18.08 -6.70 13.83
C VAL A 254 -17.23 -7.61 14.70
N PHE A 255 -16.46 -7.02 15.58
CA PHE A 255 -15.62 -7.75 16.53
C PHE A 255 -16.48 -8.20 17.72
N GLU A 256 -16.28 -9.42 18.21
CA GLU A 256 -16.90 -9.85 19.45
C GLU A 256 -16.36 -8.97 20.59
N PRO A 257 -17.21 -8.47 21.49
CA PRO A 257 -16.73 -7.75 22.67
C PRO A 257 -15.80 -8.70 23.45
N GLU A 258 -14.66 -8.20 23.91
CA GLU A 258 -13.84 -8.93 24.86
C GLU A 258 -14.74 -9.19 26.10
N GLU A 259 -14.96 -10.45 26.45
CA GLU A 259 -15.61 -10.78 27.72
C GLU A 259 -14.60 -10.39 28.80
N ASP A 260 -14.78 -9.22 29.41
CA ASP A 260 -14.08 -8.84 30.62
C ASP A 260 -14.49 -9.82 31.73
N ASP A 261 -13.70 -10.87 31.92
CA ASP A 261 -13.79 -11.83 33.03
C ASP A 261 -13.34 -11.19 34.37
N ASP A 262 -13.59 -9.91 34.58
CA ASP A 262 -13.51 -9.32 35.89
C ASP A 262 -14.87 -9.57 36.59
N PRO A 263 -14.89 -10.39 37.66
CA PRO A 263 -16.06 -10.46 38.51
C PRO A 263 -16.28 -9.06 39.09
N ILE A 264 -17.33 -8.39 38.65
CA ILE A 264 -17.78 -7.12 39.24
C ILE A 264 -18.09 -7.44 40.69
N ASP A 265 -17.14 -7.10 41.58
CA ASP A 265 -17.38 -7.10 43.02
C ASP A 265 -18.50 -6.06 43.26
N GLY A 266 -19.66 -6.55 43.73
CA GLY A 266 -20.94 -5.87 43.65
C GLY A 266 -21.17 -4.70 44.64
N ASP A 267 -20.12 -3.95 45.04
CA ASP A 267 -20.24 -2.93 46.07
C ASP A 267 -19.77 -1.51 45.72
N ASP A 268 -19.36 -1.25 44.46
CA ASP A 268 -18.92 0.11 44.05
C ASP A 268 -19.69 0.64 42.81
N PHE A 269 -21.02 0.64 42.82
CA PHE A 269 -21.78 1.51 41.96
C PHE A 269 -21.87 2.90 42.62
N PRO A 270 -21.35 3.97 41.98
CA PRO A 270 -21.69 5.32 42.40
C PRO A 270 -23.22 5.47 42.26
N ASP A 271 -23.85 5.98 43.35
CA ASP A 271 -25.24 6.39 43.35
C ASP A 271 -25.49 7.34 42.17
N TYR A 272 -26.11 6.86 41.11
CA TYR A 272 -26.61 7.73 40.03
C TYR A 272 -27.88 8.40 40.60
N PRO A 273 -28.01 9.73 40.47
CA PRO A 273 -29.24 10.42 40.82
C PRO A 273 -30.38 9.87 39.98
N ASP A 274 -31.55 9.64 40.65
CA ASP A 274 -32.77 9.16 40.02
C ASP A 274 -33.12 10.03 38.80
N ASP A 275 -33.58 9.38 37.69
CA ASP A 275 -33.90 9.96 36.37
C ASP A 275 -34.98 11.08 36.39
N ASP A 276 -35.52 11.46 37.56
CA ASP A 276 -36.62 12.41 37.69
C ASP A 276 -36.21 13.90 37.74
N ASP A 277 -34.91 14.22 37.75
CA ASP A 277 -34.42 15.61 37.93
C ASP A 277 -33.72 16.22 36.67
N VAL A 278 -33.88 15.65 35.47
CA VAL A 278 -33.34 16.26 34.25
C VAL A 278 -34.31 17.23 33.64
N GLU A 279 -34.10 18.52 33.86
CA GLU A 279 -34.87 19.59 33.20
C GLU A 279 -34.70 19.52 31.67
N PRO A 280 -35.78 19.60 30.88
CA PRO A 280 -35.72 19.56 29.43
C PRO A 280 -35.05 20.82 28.89
N GLY A 281 -33.81 20.69 28.39
CA GLY A 281 -33.09 21.77 27.76
C GLY A 281 -31.60 21.91 28.17
N GLU A 282 -31.04 20.99 28.96
CA GLU A 282 -29.63 21.05 29.30
C GLU A 282 -28.77 20.67 28.11
N LEU A 283 -27.89 21.61 27.69
CA LEU A 283 -26.96 21.42 26.56
C LEU A 283 -25.83 20.47 26.98
N ILE A 284 -25.81 19.28 26.44
CA ILE A 284 -24.68 18.36 26.60
C ILE A 284 -23.52 18.89 25.75
N THR A 285 -22.47 19.34 26.39
CA THR A 285 -21.23 19.76 25.71
C THR A 285 -20.35 18.54 25.44
N ILE A 286 -20.35 18.05 24.20
CA ILE A 286 -19.45 17.00 23.76
C ILE A 286 -18.17 17.64 23.24
N ARG A 287 -17.02 17.31 23.83
CA ARG A 287 -15.72 17.71 23.30
C ARG A 287 -15.23 16.64 22.32
N ILE A 288 -15.21 17.00 21.04
CA ILE A 288 -14.70 16.15 19.95
C ILE A 288 -13.47 16.82 19.33
N ASN A 289 -12.54 16.01 18.82
CA ASN A 289 -11.41 16.56 18.06
C ASN A 289 -11.87 17.05 16.68
N ALA A 290 -11.03 17.84 16.00
CA ALA A 290 -11.39 18.47 14.72
C ALA A 290 -11.72 17.45 13.60
N GLU A 291 -11.10 16.27 13.62
CA GLU A 291 -11.32 15.22 12.61
C GLU A 291 -12.68 14.54 12.81
N ASP A 292 -13.05 14.25 14.05
CA ASP A 292 -14.34 13.67 14.37
C ASP A 292 -15.47 14.69 14.21
N ALA A 293 -15.21 15.98 14.41
CA ALA A 293 -16.16 17.05 14.12
C ALA A 293 -16.52 17.11 12.63
N VAL A 294 -15.55 16.96 11.74
CA VAL A 294 -15.78 16.91 10.28
C VAL A 294 -16.61 15.68 9.90
N LYS A 295 -16.32 14.52 10.48
CA LYS A 295 -17.12 13.29 10.25
C LYS A 295 -18.56 13.46 10.71
N LEU A 296 -18.78 14.06 11.88
CA LEU A 296 -20.11 14.29 12.44
C LEU A 296 -20.91 15.26 11.57
N LEU A 297 -20.30 16.38 11.11
CA LEU A 297 -20.95 17.33 10.20
C LEU A 297 -21.35 16.67 8.88
N THR A 298 -20.51 15.82 8.31
CA THR A 298 -20.80 15.07 7.07
C THR A 298 -22.00 14.11 7.25
N VAL A 299 -22.11 13.47 8.41
CA VAL A 299 -23.26 12.60 8.73
C VAL A 299 -24.53 13.41 8.91
N MET A 300 -24.46 14.57 9.56
CA MET A 300 -25.61 15.46 9.75
C MET A 300 -26.13 15.99 8.42
N ASP A 301 -25.27 16.44 7.50
CA ASP A 301 -25.66 16.87 6.15
C ASP A 301 -26.35 15.75 5.36
N LEU A 302 -25.87 14.51 5.49
CA LEU A 302 -26.51 13.33 4.87
C LEU A 302 -27.89 13.03 5.44
N ILE A 303 -28.07 13.23 6.75
CA ILE A 303 -29.37 13.04 7.43
C ILE A 303 -30.36 14.13 7.01
N GLU A 304 -29.93 15.40 6.96
CA GLU A 304 -30.78 16.50 6.48
C GLU A 304 -31.25 16.29 5.03
N ASP A 305 -30.35 15.88 4.14
CA ASP A 305 -30.68 15.55 2.75
C ASP A 305 -31.71 14.41 2.63
N GLN A 306 -31.63 13.42 3.51
CA GLN A 306 -32.60 12.31 3.56
C GLN A 306 -33.97 12.76 4.10
N ILE A 307 -33.98 13.60 5.12
CA ILE A 307 -35.20 14.14 5.71
C ILE A 307 -35.91 15.03 4.69
N VAL A 308 -35.18 15.93 4.02
CA VAL A 308 -35.74 16.82 2.98
C VAL A 308 -36.37 16.01 1.83
N LYS A 309 -35.68 14.93 1.40
CA LYS A 309 -36.20 14.02 0.35
C LYS A 309 -37.49 13.25 0.78
N GLN A 310 -37.66 12.96 2.07
CA GLN A 310 -38.83 12.31 2.57
C GLN A 310 -40.04 13.29 2.72
N ILE A 311 -39.78 14.50 3.21
CA ILE A 311 -40.80 15.53 3.40
C ILE A 311 -41.26 16.11 2.06
N GLY A 312 -40.39 16.22 1.06
CA GLY A 312 -40.74 16.75 -0.28
C GLY A 312 -41.48 15.79 -1.21
N ARG A 313 -41.86 14.59 -0.73
CA ARG A 313 -42.64 13.58 -1.47
C ARG A 313 -44.08 13.40 -0.93
N GLY A 314 -44.54 14.31 -0.07
CA GLY A 314 -45.91 14.37 0.42
C GLY A 314 -46.80 15.33 -0.37
#